data_0cb65a076046bbf66129e1776b9dc830
#
_entry.id   0cb65a076046bbf66129e1776b9dc830
#
_cell.length_a   1.000
_cell.length_b   1.000
_cell.length_c   1.000
_cell.angle_alpha   90.00
_cell.angle_beta   90.00
_cell.angle_gamma   90.00
#
_symmetry.space_group_name_H-M   'P 1'
#
loop_
_entity.id
_entity.type
_entity.pdbx_description
1 polymer ?
#
loop_
_entity_poly.entity_id
_entity_poly.type
_entity_poly.pdbx_seq_one_letter_code
_entity_poly.pdbx_strand_id
1 'polypeptide(L)'
;MEEYIKYSYEVEEIPENFDEYITTINNDIREYIKNTPNLSRATHHTRDAHANGYAVLKAEVEILDNLPEELAQGIYAKPGKHQAAVRFSNGSSRVLPDKLSGNAQGFALKIFGIDGKKLSPGEEDSPNVDFNLINNPVFFCNSAEHYVFISKLFLKLNDFFEKGALGKLEFATLWVTENKKAFPNFEALKELGALKTFK
;
A
#
# COMPACT_ATOMS: atom_id res chain seq x y z
N MET A 1 -31.14 -9.81 0.54
CA MET A 1 -29.79 -9.29 0.81
C MET A 1 -29.06 -10.44 1.48
N GLU A 2 -28.10 -11.01 0.81
CA GLU A 2 -27.18 -11.93 1.48
C GLU A 2 -26.45 -11.17 2.57
N GLU A 3 -26.48 -11.70 3.78
CA GLU A 3 -25.81 -11.10 4.92
C GLU A 3 -24.29 -11.28 4.69
N TYR A 4 -23.51 -10.20 4.77
CA TYR A 4 -22.06 -10.31 4.76
C TYR A 4 -21.60 -11.29 5.82
N ILE A 5 -20.56 -12.07 5.52
CA ILE A 5 -19.93 -12.93 6.52
C ILE A 5 -19.48 -12.02 7.67
N LYS A 6 -20.04 -12.25 8.84
CA LYS A 6 -19.63 -11.51 10.04
C LYS A 6 -18.20 -11.92 10.39
N TYR A 7 -17.38 -10.96 10.76
CA TYR A 7 -16.05 -11.23 11.28
C TYR A 7 -16.15 -12.19 12.49
N SER A 8 -15.32 -13.19 12.51
CA SER A 8 -15.08 -14.07 13.65
C SER A 8 -13.62 -14.48 13.68
N TYR A 9 -13.14 -14.89 14.84
CA TYR A 9 -11.77 -15.42 14.99
C TYR A 9 -11.51 -16.71 14.17
N GLU A 10 -12.56 -17.33 13.63
CA GLU A 10 -12.45 -18.51 12.76
C GLU A 10 -12.02 -18.16 11.32
N VAL A 11 -12.18 -16.90 10.90
CA VAL A 11 -11.81 -16.44 9.56
C VAL A 11 -10.45 -15.75 9.51
N GLU A 12 -9.87 -15.43 10.67
CA GLU A 12 -8.58 -14.75 10.76
C GLU A 12 -7.78 -15.25 11.98
N GLU A 13 -6.54 -15.64 11.76
CA GLU A 13 -5.59 -15.96 12.82
C GLU A 13 -4.87 -14.68 13.26
N ILE A 14 -5.29 -14.11 14.40
CA ILE A 14 -4.66 -12.92 14.96
C ILE A 14 -3.54 -13.36 15.91
N PRO A 15 -2.27 -12.95 15.67
CA PRO A 15 -1.17 -13.25 16.58
C PRO A 15 -1.40 -12.64 17.97
N GLU A 16 -0.97 -13.33 19.03
CA GLU A 16 -1.07 -12.82 20.41
C GLU A 16 -0.43 -11.43 20.59
N ASN A 17 0.64 -11.14 19.85
CA ASN A 17 1.39 -9.88 19.90
C ASN A 17 0.93 -8.85 18.85
N PHE A 18 -0.27 -9.00 18.29
CA PHE A 18 -0.72 -8.13 17.17
C PHE A 18 -0.67 -6.65 17.52
N ASP A 19 -1.17 -6.25 18.68
CA ASP A 19 -1.18 -4.85 19.13
C ASP A 19 0.24 -4.30 19.33
N GLU A 20 1.18 -5.13 19.78
CA GLU A 20 2.59 -4.76 19.91
C GLU A 20 3.21 -4.55 18.52
N TYR A 21 2.90 -5.42 17.55
CA TYR A 21 3.36 -5.25 16.18
C TYR A 21 2.85 -3.95 15.57
N ILE A 22 1.56 -3.65 15.70
CA ILE A 22 0.97 -2.41 15.19
C ILE A 22 1.60 -1.18 15.84
N THR A 23 1.81 -1.22 17.15
CA THR A 23 2.46 -0.14 17.90
C THR A 23 3.89 0.09 17.41
N THR A 24 4.64 -0.99 17.23
CA THR A 24 6.03 -0.95 16.74
C THR A 24 6.09 -0.39 15.32
N ILE A 25 5.28 -0.90 14.41
CA ILE A 25 5.20 -0.42 13.01
C ILE A 25 4.88 1.08 12.98
N ASN A 26 3.89 1.53 13.72
CA ASN A 26 3.50 2.93 13.76
C ASN A 26 4.62 3.85 14.29
N ASN A 27 5.37 3.39 15.29
CA ASN A 27 6.51 4.15 15.83
C ASN A 27 7.66 4.18 14.83
N ASP A 28 7.97 3.06 14.20
CA ASP A 28 9.01 2.96 13.17
C ASP A 28 8.69 3.87 11.97
N ILE A 29 7.43 3.88 11.50
CA ILE A 29 7.00 4.77 10.42
C ILE A 29 7.14 6.24 10.82
N ARG A 30 6.73 6.63 12.03
CA ARG A 30 6.88 8.01 12.51
C ARG A 30 8.35 8.43 12.57
N GLU A 31 9.23 7.55 13.03
CA GLU A 31 10.66 7.82 13.06
C GLU A 31 11.25 7.89 11.64
N TYR A 32 10.84 6.99 10.77
CA TYR A 32 11.26 6.99 9.37
C TYR A 32 10.90 8.30 8.65
N ILE A 33 9.70 8.84 8.87
CA ILE A 33 9.26 10.10 8.27
C ILE A 33 10.22 11.25 8.62
N LYS A 34 10.81 11.26 9.80
CA LYS A 34 11.79 12.29 10.20
C LYS A 34 13.06 12.26 9.33
N ASN A 35 13.39 11.10 8.77
CA ASN A 35 14.57 10.90 7.92
C ASN A 35 14.28 11.08 6.41
N THR A 36 13.02 11.25 6.02
CA THR A 36 12.63 11.38 4.59
C THR A 36 13.26 12.58 3.89
N PRO A 37 13.55 13.74 4.53
CA PRO A 37 14.24 14.83 3.88
C PRO A 37 15.63 14.42 3.33
N ASN A 38 16.39 13.63 4.09
CA ASN A 38 17.70 13.13 3.68
C ASN A 38 17.60 12.19 2.47
N LEU A 39 16.63 11.25 2.51
CA LEU A 39 16.38 10.29 1.43
C LEU A 39 15.97 10.97 0.12
N SER A 40 15.18 12.02 0.20
CA SER A 40 14.61 12.73 -0.96
C SER A 40 15.39 13.99 -1.35
N ARG A 41 16.42 14.37 -0.58
CA ARG A 41 17.10 15.67 -0.70
C ARG A 41 16.10 16.84 -0.69
N ALA A 42 15.08 16.71 0.16
CA ALA A 42 14.02 17.68 0.33
C ALA A 42 14.28 18.58 1.55
N THR A 43 13.73 19.78 1.54
CA THR A 43 13.80 20.74 2.66
C THR A 43 12.69 20.53 3.69
N HIS A 44 11.81 19.54 3.47
CA HIS A 44 10.65 19.25 4.32
C HIS A 44 10.46 17.74 4.41
N HIS A 45 9.72 17.30 5.41
CA HIS A 45 9.32 15.90 5.55
C HIS A 45 8.41 15.49 4.38
N THR A 46 8.66 14.32 3.83
CA THR A 46 7.78 13.69 2.84
C THR A 46 6.94 12.60 3.53
N ARG A 47 6.04 11.97 2.79
CA ARG A 47 5.29 10.82 3.27
C ARG A 47 6.21 9.60 3.39
N ASP A 48 5.83 8.66 4.24
CA ASP A 48 6.49 7.35 4.37
C ASP A 48 6.46 6.52 3.09
N ALA A 49 5.38 6.66 2.32
CA ALA A 49 5.21 6.07 1.00
C ALA A 49 4.44 7.03 0.08
N HIS A 50 4.50 6.79 -1.23
CA HIS A 50 3.81 7.62 -2.23
C HIS A 50 4.18 9.11 -2.14
N ALA A 51 5.45 9.40 -1.86
CA ALA A 51 5.95 10.75 -1.61
C ALA A 51 5.81 11.69 -2.81
N ASN A 52 6.04 11.18 -4.03
CA ASN A 52 5.91 11.96 -5.25
C ASN A 52 4.56 11.72 -5.93
N GLY A 53 3.72 12.76 -5.96
CA GLY A 53 2.50 12.77 -6.78
C GLY A 53 2.81 13.27 -8.18
N TYR A 54 2.60 12.42 -9.17
CA TYR A 54 2.85 12.77 -10.59
C TYR A 54 1.70 13.57 -11.19
N ALA A 55 0.46 13.22 -10.83
CA ALA A 55 -0.73 13.90 -11.29
C ALA A 55 -1.89 13.72 -10.31
N VAL A 56 -2.76 14.71 -10.28
CA VAL A 56 -4.10 14.64 -9.70
C VAL A 56 -5.09 15.07 -10.78
N LEU A 57 -6.02 14.19 -11.12
CA LEU A 57 -6.94 14.34 -12.23
C LEU A 57 -8.38 14.24 -11.76
N LYS A 58 -9.26 15.02 -12.41
CA LYS A 58 -10.69 14.77 -12.35
C LYS A 58 -11.00 13.53 -13.19
N ALA A 59 -11.91 12.70 -12.72
CA ALA A 59 -12.33 11.48 -13.37
C ALA A 59 -13.83 11.25 -13.22
N GLU A 60 -14.36 10.33 -13.98
CA GLU A 60 -15.71 9.79 -13.85
C GLU A 60 -15.61 8.28 -13.72
N VAL A 61 -16.35 7.71 -12.78
CA VAL A 61 -16.51 6.26 -12.63
C VAL A 61 -17.92 5.90 -13.08
N GLU A 62 -18.02 4.98 -14.02
CA GLU A 62 -19.30 4.44 -14.50
C GLU A 62 -19.49 3.02 -13.96
N ILE A 63 -20.58 2.81 -13.23
CA ILE A 63 -21.04 1.50 -12.79
C ILE A 63 -21.98 0.98 -13.87
N LEU A 64 -21.59 -0.14 -14.48
CA LEU A 64 -22.33 -0.73 -15.59
C LEU A 64 -23.64 -1.39 -15.12
N ASP A 65 -24.63 -1.46 -16.00
CA ASP A 65 -25.95 -2.02 -15.71
C ASP A 65 -26.00 -3.57 -15.85
N ASN A 66 -24.95 -4.17 -16.37
CA ASN A 66 -24.86 -5.60 -16.66
C ASN A 66 -23.79 -6.31 -15.83
N LEU A 67 -23.51 -5.83 -14.63
CA LEU A 67 -22.59 -6.49 -13.73
C LEU A 67 -23.12 -7.87 -13.31
N PRO A 68 -22.26 -8.90 -13.19
CA PRO A 68 -22.62 -10.15 -12.55
C PRO A 68 -23.18 -9.92 -11.13
N GLU A 69 -24.15 -10.74 -10.72
CA GLU A 69 -24.84 -10.59 -9.43
C GLU A 69 -23.88 -10.53 -8.24
N GLU A 70 -22.84 -11.33 -8.26
CA GLU A 70 -21.79 -11.37 -7.24
C GLU A 70 -20.98 -10.08 -7.13
N LEU A 71 -20.95 -9.26 -8.18
CA LEU A 71 -20.27 -7.96 -8.21
C LEU A 71 -21.24 -6.79 -8.01
N ALA A 72 -22.53 -6.97 -8.28
CA ALA A 72 -23.55 -5.93 -8.18
C ALA A 72 -23.96 -5.66 -6.71
N GLN A 73 -23.00 -5.37 -5.84
CA GLN A 73 -23.18 -5.20 -4.41
C GLN A 73 -22.52 -3.90 -3.90
N GLY A 74 -22.95 -3.42 -2.74
CA GLY A 74 -22.39 -2.22 -2.13
C GLY A 74 -22.50 -1.01 -3.08
N ILE A 75 -21.38 -0.35 -3.35
CA ILE A 75 -21.33 0.81 -4.26
C ILE A 75 -21.63 0.44 -5.72
N TYR A 76 -21.51 -0.85 -6.07
CA TYR A 76 -21.78 -1.37 -7.43
C TYR A 76 -23.22 -1.87 -7.61
N ALA A 77 -24.08 -1.78 -6.58
CA ALA A 77 -25.45 -2.30 -6.62
C ALA A 77 -26.37 -1.54 -7.56
N LYS A 78 -26.04 -0.28 -7.88
CA LYS A 78 -26.84 0.57 -8.76
C LYS A 78 -25.97 1.10 -9.89
N PRO A 79 -26.38 0.87 -11.16
CA PRO A 79 -25.74 1.50 -12.30
C PRO A 79 -25.78 3.03 -12.20
N GLY A 80 -24.74 3.68 -12.68
CA GLY A 80 -24.69 5.13 -12.68
C GLY A 80 -23.28 5.69 -12.86
N LYS A 81 -23.21 7.01 -12.92
CA LYS A 81 -21.96 7.76 -13.09
C LYS A 81 -21.68 8.60 -11.86
N HIS A 82 -20.46 8.53 -11.39
CA HIS A 82 -19.99 9.25 -10.21
C HIS A 82 -18.77 10.08 -10.57
N GLN A 83 -18.73 11.31 -10.07
CA GLN A 83 -17.54 12.13 -10.16
C GLN A 83 -16.44 11.51 -9.28
N ALA A 84 -15.22 11.57 -9.75
CA ALA A 84 -14.09 11.01 -9.06
C ALA A 84 -12.85 11.90 -9.16
N ALA A 85 -11.87 11.64 -8.30
CA ALA A 85 -10.52 12.15 -8.39
C ALA A 85 -9.53 10.99 -8.37
N VAL A 86 -8.49 11.11 -9.20
CA VAL A 86 -7.42 10.11 -9.30
C VAL A 86 -6.10 10.77 -8.98
N ARG A 87 -5.26 10.11 -8.16
CA ARG A 87 -3.90 10.52 -7.91
C ARG A 87 -2.94 9.41 -8.33
N PHE A 88 -2.04 9.73 -9.27
CA PHE A 88 -0.89 8.89 -9.60
C PHE A 88 0.32 9.28 -8.76
N SER A 89 1.05 8.30 -8.26
CA SER A 89 2.23 8.53 -7.42
C SER A 89 3.24 7.40 -7.56
N ASN A 90 4.49 7.65 -7.11
CA ASN A 90 5.42 6.55 -6.87
C ASN A 90 5.05 5.80 -5.58
N GLY A 91 5.49 4.54 -5.44
CA GLY A 91 5.31 3.75 -4.21
C GLY A 91 6.33 4.06 -3.11
N SER A 92 7.44 4.73 -3.44
CA SER A 92 8.53 5.02 -2.51
C SER A 92 8.27 6.27 -1.65
N SER A 93 8.91 6.34 -0.50
CA SER A 93 9.09 7.56 0.30
C SER A 93 10.03 8.57 -0.34
N ARG A 94 10.85 8.14 -1.30
CA ARG A 94 11.73 9.03 -2.07
C ARG A 94 10.95 9.70 -3.20
N VAL A 95 11.27 10.97 -3.45
CA VAL A 95 10.78 11.68 -4.63
C VAL A 95 11.55 11.17 -5.85
N LEU A 96 10.94 10.26 -6.59
CA LEU A 96 11.54 9.60 -7.76
C LEU A 96 10.76 9.95 -9.03
N PRO A 97 11.43 10.04 -10.21
CA PRO A 97 10.73 10.20 -11.47
C PRO A 97 9.92 8.94 -11.82
N ASP A 98 8.80 9.14 -12.53
CA ASP A 98 7.89 8.07 -12.95
C ASP A 98 8.51 7.04 -13.89
N LYS A 99 9.45 7.47 -14.71
CA LYS A 99 10.19 6.62 -15.66
C LYS A 99 11.20 5.67 -15.02
N LEU A 100 11.41 5.74 -13.71
CA LEU A 100 12.35 4.87 -13.02
C LEU A 100 11.76 3.45 -12.93
N SER A 101 12.31 2.53 -13.74
CA SER A 101 11.86 1.15 -13.74
C SER A 101 12.06 0.47 -12.38
N GLY A 102 11.14 -0.41 -12.02
CA GLY A 102 11.19 -1.16 -10.77
C GLY A 102 10.65 -0.40 -9.55
N ASN A 103 10.09 0.79 -9.74
CA ASN A 103 9.40 1.51 -8.69
C ASN A 103 7.89 1.22 -8.80
N ALA A 104 7.29 0.71 -7.72
CA ALA A 104 5.84 0.54 -7.65
C ALA A 104 5.13 1.88 -7.87
N GLN A 105 4.04 1.87 -8.62
CA GLN A 105 3.22 3.04 -8.89
C GLN A 105 1.93 2.95 -8.09
N GLY A 106 1.54 4.06 -7.48
CA GLY A 106 0.27 4.19 -6.77
C GLY A 106 -0.80 4.79 -7.66
N PHE A 107 -1.99 4.23 -7.54
CA PHE A 107 -3.22 4.75 -8.13
C PHE A 107 -4.26 4.88 -7.01
N ALA A 108 -4.47 6.10 -6.53
CA ALA A 108 -5.52 6.36 -5.54
C ALA A 108 -6.74 6.94 -6.25
N LEU A 109 -7.89 6.31 -6.05
CA LEU A 109 -9.18 6.72 -6.62
C LEU A 109 -10.13 7.10 -5.49
N LYS A 110 -10.66 8.32 -5.52
CA LYS A 110 -11.73 8.79 -4.64
C LYS A 110 -13.00 8.99 -5.47
N ILE A 111 -14.07 8.29 -5.12
CA ILE A 111 -15.39 8.42 -5.75
C ILE A 111 -16.28 9.26 -4.84
N PHE A 112 -16.95 10.25 -5.39
CA PHE A 112 -17.80 11.19 -4.66
C PHE A 112 -19.29 10.85 -4.83
N GLY A 113 -20.10 11.28 -3.86
CA GLY A 113 -21.54 11.16 -3.92
C GLY A 113 -22.03 9.71 -3.79
N ILE A 114 -21.38 8.94 -2.94
CA ILE A 114 -21.77 7.56 -2.63
C ILE A 114 -22.59 7.54 -1.36
N ASP A 115 -23.85 7.13 -1.49
CA ASP A 115 -24.77 6.95 -0.38
C ASP A 115 -24.48 5.67 0.40
N GLY A 116 -25.02 5.62 1.62
CA GLY A 116 -24.94 4.45 2.49
C GLY A 116 -23.81 4.52 3.51
N LYS A 117 -23.93 3.73 4.56
CA LYS A 117 -22.98 3.68 5.64
C LYS A 117 -21.69 2.97 5.22
N LYS A 118 -20.56 3.55 5.60
CA LYS A 118 -19.24 2.95 5.39
C LYS A 118 -18.88 2.06 6.59
N LEU A 119 -17.99 1.09 6.35
CA LEU A 119 -17.52 0.18 7.40
C LEU A 119 -16.35 0.77 8.19
N SER A 120 -15.68 1.79 7.66
CA SER A 120 -14.51 2.39 8.32
C SER A 120 -14.91 3.20 9.54
N PRO A 121 -14.37 2.90 10.73
CA PRO A 121 -14.64 3.67 11.94
C PRO A 121 -14.29 5.16 11.77
N GLY A 122 -15.23 6.03 12.13
CA GLY A 122 -15.08 7.48 12.00
C GLY A 122 -15.38 8.05 10.62
N GLU A 123 -15.71 7.22 9.64
CA GLU A 123 -16.07 7.61 8.27
C GLU A 123 -17.44 7.05 7.83
N GLU A 124 -18.25 6.59 8.77
CA GLU A 124 -19.51 5.88 8.51
C GLU A 124 -20.47 6.68 7.62
N ASP A 125 -20.49 8.00 7.80
CA ASP A 125 -21.37 8.92 7.06
C ASP A 125 -20.62 9.68 5.96
N SER A 126 -19.37 9.27 5.61
CA SER A 126 -18.62 9.90 4.52
C SER A 126 -19.33 9.72 3.18
N PRO A 127 -19.53 10.80 2.40
CA PRO A 127 -20.12 10.71 1.06
C PRO A 127 -19.14 10.18 0.01
N ASN A 128 -17.97 9.73 0.42
CA ASN A 128 -16.90 9.31 -0.49
C ASN A 128 -16.49 7.88 -0.21
N VAL A 129 -15.95 7.20 -1.24
CA VAL A 129 -15.26 5.91 -1.12
C VAL A 129 -13.89 6.02 -1.75
N ASP A 130 -12.87 5.51 -1.05
CA ASP A 130 -11.47 5.56 -1.47
C ASP A 130 -10.95 4.17 -1.79
N PHE A 131 -10.23 4.07 -2.93
CA PHE A 131 -9.47 2.90 -3.32
C PHE A 131 -8.00 3.27 -3.42
N ASN A 132 -7.16 2.59 -2.65
CA ASN A 132 -5.71 2.72 -2.71
C ASN A 132 -5.14 1.49 -3.43
N LEU A 133 -4.68 1.69 -4.64
CA LEU A 133 -4.23 0.65 -5.54
C LEU A 133 -2.74 0.87 -5.88
N ILE A 134 -2.06 -0.24 -6.16
CA ILE A 134 -0.70 -0.24 -6.68
C ILE A 134 -0.61 -1.14 -7.92
N ASN A 135 0.37 -0.90 -8.77
CA ASN A 135 0.62 -1.71 -9.96
C ASN A 135 1.41 -3.00 -9.65
N ASN A 136 1.21 -3.58 -8.48
CA ASN A 136 1.84 -4.82 -8.05
C ASN A 136 0.76 -5.82 -7.63
N PRO A 137 0.82 -7.08 -8.09
CA PRO A 137 -0.24 -8.07 -7.86
C PRO A 137 -0.35 -8.53 -6.40
N VAL A 138 0.73 -8.37 -5.62
CA VAL A 138 0.77 -8.80 -4.22
C VAL A 138 1.47 -7.75 -3.35
N PHE A 139 1.11 -7.72 -2.08
CA PHE A 139 1.81 -6.91 -1.10
C PHE A 139 3.14 -7.58 -0.72
N PHE A 140 4.16 -6.78 -0.38
CA PHE A 140 5.51 -7.28 -0.10
C PHE A 140 5.68 -7.88 1.30
N CYS A 141 4.64 -7.86 2.13
CA CYS A 141 4.59 -8.51 3.44
C CYS A 141 3.37 -9.42 3.50
N ASN A 142 3.49 -10.54 4.22
CA ASN A 142 2.41 -11.51 4.40
C ASN A 142 1.78 -11.47 5.80
N SER A 143 2.37 -10.73 6.74
CA SER A 143 1.90 -10.65 8.12
C SER A 143 2.36 -9.35 8.78
N ALA A 144 1.73 -8.98 9.90
CA ALA A 144 2.16 -7.86 10.73
C ALA A 144 3.58 -8.08 11.30
N GLU A 145 3.91 -9.30 11.71
CA GLU A 145 5.25 -9.66 12.17
C GLU A 145 6.32 -9.42 11.10
N HIS A 146 6.05 -9.86 9.87
CA HIS A 146 6.94 -9.61 8.75
C HIS A 146 7.09 -8.11 8.48
N TYR A 147 6.02 -7.34 8.62
CA TYR A 147 6.06 -5.88 8.44
C TYR A 147 6.90 -5.17 9.52
N VAL A 148 6.93 -5.68 10.77
CA VAL A 148 7.84 -5.18 11.82
C VAL A 148 9.30 -5.29 11.40
N PHE A 149 9.69 -6.40 10.78
CA PHE A 149 11.05 -6.53 10.23
C PHE A 149 11.30 -5.48 9.13
N ILE A 150 10.37 -5.32 8.21
CA ILE A 150 10.49 -4.38 7.08
C ILE A 150 10.53 -2.93 7.58
N SER A 151 9.71 -2.55 8.56
CA SER A 151 9.73 -1.18 9.12
C SER A 151 11.09 -0.86 9.74
N LYS A 152 11.68 -1.78 10.49
CA LYS A 152 13.04 -1.66 11.04
C LYS A 152 14.12 -1.57 9.96
N LEU A 153 13.94 -2.30 8.85
CA LEU A 153 14.84 -2.21 7.72
C LEU A 153 14.78 -0.83 7.05
N PHE A 154 13.58 -0.26 6.93
CA PHE A 154 13.38 1.09 6.40
C PHE A 154 14.00 2.17 7.30
N LEU A 155 13.96 2.03 8.62
CA LEU A 155 14.66 2.96 9.53
C LEU A 155 16.16 3.09 9.23
N LYS A 156 16.78 2.00 8.77
CA LYS A 156 18.22 1.95 8.44
C LYS A 156 18.53 2.34 6.98
N LEU A 157 17.52 2.75 6.22
CA LEU A 157 17.69 2.95 4.79
C LEU A 157 18.74 4.02 4.44
N ASN A 158 18.83 5.11 5.24
CA ASN A 158 19.86 6.12 5.08
C ASN A 158 21.26 5.54 5.23
N ASP A 159 21.50 4.73 6.27
CA ASP A 159 22.78 4.11 6.57
C ASP A 159 23.25 3.21 5.41
N PHE A 160 22.29 2.45 4.82
CA PHE A 160 22.59 1.65 3.63
C PHE A 160 22.97 2.50 2.43
N PHE A 161 22.27 3.63 2.22
CA PHE A 161 22.60 4.53 1.08
C PHE A 161 23.92 5.25 1.28
N GLU A 162 24.30 5.63 2.50
CA GLU A 162 25.58 6.25 2.80
C GLU A 162 26.76 5.33 2.51
N LYS A 163 26.63 4.01 2.70
CA LYS A 163 27.60 2.99 2.32
C LYS A 163 27.73 2.78 0.80
N GLY A 164 26.97 3.49 -0.02
CA GLY A 164 27.00 3.42 -1.47
C GLY A 164 26.58 2.06 -2.05
N ALA A 165 27.38 1.51 -2.95
CA ALA A 165 27.04 0.24 -3.63
C ALA A 165 26.97 -0.96 -2.67
N LEU A 166 27.88 -1.02 -1.69
CA LEU A 166 27.91 -2.10 -0.69
C LEU A 166 26.66 -2.07 0.18
N GLY A 167 26.24 -0.90 0.63
CA GLY A 167 25.02 -0.78 1.45
C GLY A 167 23.75 -1.13 0.66
N LYS A 168 23.67 -0.78 -0.61
CA LYS A 168 22.57 -1.19 -1.50
C LYS A 168 22.50 -2.71 -1.66
N LEU A 169 23.64 -3.35 -1.80
CA LEU A 169 23.73 -4.82 -1.88
C LEU A 169 23.30 -5.46 -0.55
N GLU A 170 23.76 -4.92 0.57
CA GLU A 170 23.38 -5.38 1.92
C GLU A 170 21.86 -5.28 2.12
N PHE A 171 21.24 -4.14 1.80
CA PHE A 171 19.80 -3.94 1.85
C PHE A 171 19.06 -4.96 0.98
N ALA A 172 19.47 -5.11 -0.28
CA ALA A 172 18.82 -6.04 -1.21
C ALA A 172 18.92 -7.50 -0.73
N THR A 173 20.07 -7.87 -0.14
CA THR A 173 20.29 -9.22 0.40
C THR A 173 19.37 -9.50 1.59
N LEU A 174 19.27 -8.56 2.53
CA LEU A 174 18.37 -8.68 3.69
C LEU A 174 16.90 -8.74 3.23
N TRP A 175 16.51 -7.87 2.32
CA TRP A 175 15.17 -7.87 1.75
C TRP A 175 14.79 -9.21 1.13
N VAL A 176 15.63 -9.75 0.23
CA VAL A 176 15.37 -11.03 -0.43
C VAL A 176 15.36 -12.19 0.57
N THR A 177 16.28 -12.19 1.53
CA THR A 177 16.38 -13.26 2.53
C THR A 177 15.12 -13.34 3.40
N GLU A 178 14.63 -12.21 3.88
CA GLU A 178 13.44 -12.19 4.74
C GLU A 178 12.16 -12.50 3.96
N ASN A 179 12.04 -12.01 2.73
CA ASN A 179 10.91 -12.38 1.88
C ASN A 179 10.88 -13.88 1.56
N LYS A 180 12.05 -14.51 1.36
CA LYS A 180 12.14 -15.98 1.18
C LYS A 180 11.66 -16.76 2.40
N LYS A 181 11.89 -16.25 3.60
CA LYS A 181 11.40 -16.88 4.84
C LYS A 181 9.87 -16.70 5.00
N ALA A 182 9.39 -15.51 4.69
CA ALA A 182 8.01 -15.14 4.93
C ALA A 182 7.04 -15.74 3.91
N PHE A 183 7.47 -15.95 2.67
CA PHE A 183 6.62 -16.46 1.59
C PHE A 183 7.00 -17.89 1.21
N PRO A 184 6.18 -18.90 1.52
CA PRO A 184 6.44 -20.31 1.18
C PRO A 184 6.64 -20.54 -0.33
N ASN A 185 5.97 -19.76 -1.16
CA ASN A 185 6.03 -19.83 -2.63
C ASN A 185 6.79 -18.64 -3.23
N PHE A 186 7.97 -18.32 -2.69
CA PHE A 186 8.77 -17.18 -3.14
C PHE A 186 9.05 -17.16 -4.66
N GLU A 187 9.26 -18.32 -5.27
CA GLU A 187 9.46 -18.41 -6.72
C GLU A 187 8.20 -18.00 -7.50
N ALA A 188 7.00 -18.36 -7.02
CA ALA A 188 5.75 -17.90 -7.65
C ALA A 188 5.61 -16.36 -7.56
N LEU A 189 6.03 -15.73 -6.46
CA LEU A 189 6.07 -14.27 -6.34
C LEU A 189 7.01 -13.64 -7.36
N LYS A 190 8.14 -14.28 -7.62
CA LYS A 190 9.11 -13.85 -8.62
C LYS A 190 8.54 -13.96 -10.04
N GLU A 191 7.83 -15.04 -10.35
CA GLU A 191 7.16 -15.26 -11.63
C GLU A 191 6.04 -14.23 -11.84
N LEU A 192 5.25 -13.92 -10.82
CA LEU A 192 4.22 -12.86 -10.85
C LEU A 192 4.80 -11.44 -10.98
N GLY A 193 6.12 -11.30 -10.96
CA GLY A 193 6.79 -10.01 -11.10
C GLY A 193 6.79 -9.16 -9.84
N ALA A 194 6.32 -9.68 -8.70
CA ALA A 194 6.29 -8.98 -7.42
C ALA A 194 7.67 -8.49 -6.96
N LEU A 195 8.74 -9.16 -7.39
CA LEU A 195 10.13 -8.80 -7.11
C LEU A 195 10.77 -7.90 -8.19
N LYS A 196 10.09 -7.63 -9.31
CA LYS A 196 10.63 -6.76 -10.37
C LYS A 196 10.71 -5.29 -9.93
N THR A 197 10.04 -4.93 -8.85
CA THR A 197 10.09 -3.60 -8.24
C THR A 197 11.48 -3.22 -7.70
N PHE A 198 12.42 -4.14 -7.64
CA PHE A 198 13.75 -3.94 -7.04
C PHE A 198 14.93 -4.06 -8.01
N LYS A 199 14.67 -4.01 -9.32
CA LYS A 199 15.76 -3.94 -10.31
C LYS A 199 16.30 -2.54 -10.47
#